data_355406532d87bf444b6fe91de0a90853
#
_entry.id   355406532d87bf444b6fe91de0a90853
#
_cell.length_a   1.000
_cell.length_b   1.000
_cell.length_c   1.000
_cell.angle_alpha   90.00
_cell.angle_beta   90.00
_cell.angle_gamma   90.00
#
_symmetry.space_group_name_H-M   'P 1'
#
loop_
_entity.id
_entity.type
_entity.pdbx_description
1 polymer ?
#
loop_
_entity_poly.entity_id
_entity_poly.type
_entity_poly.pdbx_seq_one_letter_code
_entity_poly.pdbx_strand_id
1 'polypeptide(L)'
;MDSKDFKTLFDEIAKTYDFKKAFGGWYKDSSECLAILDLQKSNFGDYYQLNIKIFIQGVFEKTYLPSKDLIKKSMGHVNSGETKDYKDVFDFDKPMKDEIRKERLKELFTKHIVPFTNEALSRAGIRRLAEKGDIFLLSTIREELS
;
A
#
# COMPACT_ATOMS: atom_id res chain seq x y z
N MET A 1 16.69 -14.84 -5.61
CA MET A 1 15.89 -14.18 -4.52
C MET A 1 14.60 -14.97 -4.36
N ASP A 2 14.35 -15.44 -3.17
CA ASP A 2 13.06 -16.06 -2.83
C ASP A 2 12.10 -15.04 -2.24
N SER A 3 10.89 -15.47 -1.90
CA SER A 3 9.87 -14.58 -1.34
C SER A 3 10.28 -13.97 0.00
N LYS A 4 11.05 -14.69 0.80
CA LYS A 4 11.56 -14.20 2.08
C LYS A 4 12.60 -13.10 1.90
N ASP A 5 13.53 -13.30 0.97
CA ASP A 5 14.54 -12.28 0.62
C ASP A 5 13.88 -11.04 0.06
N PHE A 6 12.85 -11.22 -0.76
CA PHE A 6 12.07 -10.11 -1.33
C PHE A 6 11.40 -9.29 -0.24
N LYS A 7 10.80 -9.95 0.76
CA LYS A 7 10.15 -9.25 1.88
C LYS A 7 11.15 -8.41 2.67
N THR A 8 12.37 -8.92 2.86
CA THR A 8 13.46 -8.18 3.50
C THR A 8 13.84 -6.95 2.67
N LEU A 9 13.96 -7.12 1.36
CA LEU A 9 14.24 -6.01 0.45
C LEU A 9 13.13 -4.97 0.48
N PHE A 10 11.88 -5.40 0.45
CA PHE A 10 10.72 -4.51 0.54
C PHE A 10 10.76 -3.69 1.83
N ASP A 11 11.09 -4.33 2.96
CA ASP A 11 11.22 -3.66 4.26
C ASP A 11 12.29 -2.57 4.23
N GLU A 12 13.46 -2.86 3.66
CA GLU A 12 14.54 -1.88 3.55
C GLU A 12 14.13 -0.65 2.72
N ILE A 13 13.47 -0.89 1.59
CA ILE A 13 13.02 0.21 0.72
C ILE A 13 11.90 1.01 1.40
N ALA A 14 10.94 0.32 2.02
CA ALA A 14 9.85 0.99 2.73
C ALA A 14 10.38 1.91 3.84
N LYS A 15 11.35 1.45 4.61
CA LYS A 15 11.98 2.26 5.67
C LYS A 15 12.71 3.48 5.10
N THR A 16 13.33 3.34 3.94
CA THR A 16 14.00 4.46 3.26
C THR A 16 13.01 5.59 2.95
N TYR A 17 11.75 5.26 2.70
CA TYR A 17 10.69 6.22 2.42
C TYR A 17 9.78 6.49 3.63
N ASP A 18 10.33 6.33 4.84
CA ASP A 18 9.70 6.71 6.11
C ASP A 18 8.50 5.85 6.53
N PHE A 19 8.32 4.68 5.94
CA PHE A 19 7.36 3.71 6.45
C PHE A 19 7.91 3.00 7.67
N LYS A 20 7.07 2.80 8.67
CA LYS A 20 7.38 2.07 9.89
C LYS A 20 6.82 0.66 9.81
N LYS A 21 7.57 -0.33 10.29
CA LYS A 21 7.12 -1.71 10.32
C LYS A 21 6.23 -1.94 11.53
N ALA A 22 5.09 -2.58 11.34
CA ALA A 22 4.18 -2.96 12.42
C ALA A 22 3.27 -4.11 11.98
N PHE A 23 3.06 -5.08 12.87
CA PHE A 23 2.12 -6.18 12.66
C PHE A 23 2.29 -6.92 11.32
N GLY A 24 3.52 -7.06 10.87
CA GLY A 24 3.84 -7.75 9.62
C GLY A 24 3.62 -6.94 8.34
N GLY A 25 3.33 -5.67 8.46
CA GLY A 25 3.21 -4.73 7.34
C GLY A 25 3.95 -3.44 7.63
N TRP A 26 3.58 -2.38 6.92
CA TRP A 26 4.23 -1.06 7.04
C TRP A 26 3.18 0.03 7.03
N TYR A 27 3.48 1.16 7.68
CA TYR A 27 2.55 2.28 7.71
C TYR A 27 3.26 3.62 7.72
N LYS A 28 2.54 4.63 7.26
CA LYS A 28 2.78 6.05 7.48
C LYS A 28 1.49 6.67 7.96
N ASP A 29 1.57 7.72 8.77
CA ASP A 29 0.38 8.41 9.23
C ASP A 29 0.54 9.92 9.17
N SER A 30 -0.58 10.59 9.21
CA SER A 30 -0.71 12.03 9.40
C SER A 30 -1.86 12.26 10.38
N SER A 31 -2.16 13.51 10.69
CA SER A 31 -3.32 13.82 11.53
C SER A 31 -4.65 13.41 10.87
N GLU A 32 -4.68 13.31 9.55
CA GLU A 32 -5.90 13.03 8.80
C GLU A 32 -6.05 11.60 8.30
N CYS A 33 -4.95 10.87 8.09
CA CYS A 33 -5.00 9.55 7.45
C CYS A 33 -3.92 8.61 7.97
N LEU A 34 -4.20 7.31 7.80
CA LEU A 34 -3.25 6.22 8.03
C LEU A 34 -3.09 5.46 6.71
N ALA A 35 -1.86 5.40 6.20
CA ALA A 35 -1.51 4.65 4.99
C ALA A 35 -0.79 3.36 5.37
N ILE A 36 -1.28 2.23 4.86
CA ILE A 36 -0.75 0.91 5.16
C ILE A 36 -0.28 0.22 3.89
N LEU A 37 0.86 -0.45 3.97
CA LEU A 37 1.34 -1.40 2.96
C LEU A 37 1.33 -2.79 3.56
N ASP A 38 0.79 -3.76 2.82
CA ASP A 38 0.77 -5.15 3.23
C ASP A 38 1.11 -6.06 2.05
N LEU A 39 1.96 -7.05 2.28
CA LEU A 39 2.27 -8.09 1.32
C LEU A 39 1.49 -9.34 1.69
N GLN A 40 0.49 -9.67 0.90
CA GLN A 40 -0.34 -10.85 1.08
C GLN A 40 0.20 -12.00 0.25
N LYS A 41 0.59 -13.08 0.92
CA LYS A 41 1.07 -14.28 0.24
C LYS A 41 -0.10 -15.01 -0.41
N SER A 42 0.05 -15.38 -1.68
CA SER A 42 -0.97 -16.16 -2.39
C SER A 42 -1.03 -17.60 -1.88
N ASN A 43 -2.24 -18.18 -1.90
CA ASN A 43 -2.45 -19.60 -1.67
C ASN A 43 -2.37 -20.42 -2.97
N PHE A 44 -2.27 -19.77 -4.13
CA PHE A 44 -2.35 -20.41 -5.44
C PHE A 44 -1.00 -20.49 -6.16
N GLY A 45 0.01 -19.82 -5.65
CA GLY A 45 1.33 -19.81 -6.27
C GLY A 45 2.34 -19.07 -5.40
N ASP A 46 3.57 -19.03 -5.82
CA ASP A 46 4.65 -18.37 -5.11
C ASP A 46 4.73 -16.90 -5.53
N TYR A 47 3.74 -16.13 -5.09
CA TYR A 47 3.71 -14.69 -5.34
C TYR A 47 3.04 -13.92 -4.20
N TYR A 48 3.36 -12.64 -4.11
CA TYR A 48 2.68 -11.69 -3.22
C TYR A 48 1.71 -10.82 -3.99
N GLN A 49 0.66 -10.39 -3.30
CA GLN A 49 -0.18 -9.29 -3.72
C GLN A 49 0.10 -8.11 -2.78
N LEU A 50 0.43 -6.95 -3.35
CA LEU A 50 0.61 -5.73 -2.58
C LEU A 50 -0.76 -5.11 -2.33
N ASN A 51 -1.07 -4.86 -1.07
CA ASN A 51 -2.26 -4.11 -0.68
C ASN A 51 -1.80 -2.76 -0.13
N ILE A 52 -2.32 -1.68 -0.70
CA ILE A 52 -2.14 -0.33 -0.20
C ILE A 52 -3.50 0.10 0.34
N LYS A 53 -3.58 0.40 1.63
CA LYS A 53 -4.84 0.72 2.31
C LYS A 53 -4.74 2.08 2.95
N ILE A 54 -5.76 2.91 2.75
CA ILE A 54 -5.83 4.22 3.38
C ILE A 54 -7.04 4.24 4.30
N PHE A 55 -6.82 4.59 5.56
CA PHE A 55 -7.89 4.82 6.54
C PHE A 55 -7.94 6.31 6.84
N ILE A 56 -9.13 6.88 6.77
CA ILE A 56 -9.34 8.31 6.97
C ILE A 56 -9.82 8.51 8.42
N GLN A 57 -9.08 9.30 9.19
CA GLN A 57 -9.40 9.54 10.59
C GLN A 57 -10.76 10.24 10.71
N GLY A 58 -11.55 9.78 11.65
CA GLY A 58 -12.89 10.32 11.91
C GLY A 58 -14.02 9.69 11.09
N VAL A 59 -13.70 8.98 10.02
CA VAL A 59 -14.69 8.27 9.22
C VAL A 59 -15.36 7.20 10.10
N PHE A 60 -16.68 7.14 10.08
CA PHE A 60 -17.50 6.29 10.96
C PHE A 60 -17.27 6.58 12.46
N GLU A 61 -16.85 7.82 12.78
CA GLU A 61 -16.59 8.27 14.16
C GLU A 61 -15.50 7.47 14.86
N LYS A 62 -14.51 6.96 14.08
CA LYS A 62 -13.42 6.13 14.59
C LYS A 62 -12.07 6.77 14.39
N THR A 63 -11.14 6.43 15.30
CA THR A 63 -9.71 6.68 15.14
C THR A 63 -9.03 5.39 14.72
N TYR A 64 -8.19 5.46 13.70
CA TYR A 64 -7.52 4.30 13.11
C TYR A 64 -6.04 4.31 13.49
N LEU A 65 -5.63 3.28 14.22
CA LEU A 65 -4.25 3.05 14.62
C LEU A 65 -3.75 1.74 14.00
N PRO A 66 -2.44 1.62 13.72
CA PRO A 66 -1.91 0.36 13.23
C PRO A 66 -2.29 -0.80 14.15
N SER A 67 -2.82 -1.86 13.58
CA SER A 67 -3.23 -3.06 14.29
C SER A 67 -3.15 -4.25 13.35
N LYS A 68 -3.14 -5.44 13.90
CA LYS A 68 -3.16 -6.67 13.10
C LYS A 68 -4.39 -6.72 12.19
N ASP A 69 -5.53 -6.28 12.70
CA ASP A 69 -6.77 -6.26 11.93
C ASP A 69 -6.67 -5.31 10.73
N LEU A 70 -6.25 -4.06 10.94
CA LEU A 70 -6.16 -3.10 9.85
C LEU A 70 -5.11 -3.49 8.82
N ILE A 71 -3.98 -4.04 9.26
CA ILE A 71 -2.89 -4.41 8.34
C ILE A 71 -3.22 -5.67 7.56
N LYS A 72 -3.75 -6.70 8.20
CA LYS A 72 -3.89 -8.02 7.60
C LYS A 72 -5.30 -8.40 7.16
N LYS A 73 -6.34 -7.85 7.76
CA LYS A 73 -7.71 -8.35 7.59
C LYS A 73 -8.67 -7.37 6.94
N SER A 74 -8.67 -6.12 7.39
CA SER A 74 -9.66 -5.14 6.93
C SER A 74 -9.27 -4.51 5.61
N MET A 75 -10.26 -4.17 4.80
CA MET A 75 -10.07 -3.28 3.66
C MET A 75 -9.98 -1.84 4.16
N GLY A 76 -9.19 -1.01 3.47
CA GLY A 76 -9.14 0.43 3.75
C GLY A 76 -10.36 1.16 3.20
N HIS A 77 -10.50 2.42 3.57
CA HIS A 77 -11.50 3.31 2.96
C HIS A 77 -11.14 3.61 1.51
N VAL A 78 -9.86 3.62 1.20
CA VAL A 78 -9.30 3.67 -0.15
C VAL A 78 -8.33 2.53 -0.28
N ASN A 79 -8.35 1.83 -1.41
CA ASN A 79 -7.51 0.67 -1.64
C ASN A 79 -6.82 0.76 -2.99
N SER A 80 -5.56 0.34 -3.04
CA SER A 80 -4.76 0.23 -4.26
C SER A 80 -3.80 -0.94 -4.11
N GLY A 81 -2.97 -1.18 -5.12
CA GLY A 81 -1.98 -2.24 -5.08
C GLY A 81 -0.88 -2.01 -6.09
N GLU A 82 -0.12 -3.05 -6.41
CA GLU A 82 0.83 -2.98 -7.50
C GLU A 82 0.07 -2.73 -8.80
N THR A 83 0.62 -1.85 -9.62
CA THR A 83 0.05 -1.63 -10.95
C THR A 83 0.34 -2.84 -11.84
N LYS A 84 -0.45 -3.00 -12.91
CA LYS A 84 -0.32 -4.12 -13.84
C LYS A 84 1.12 -4.31 -14.36
N ASP A 85 1.84 -3.22 -14.57
CA ASP A 85 3.21 -3.24 -15.12
C ASP A 85 4.24 -3.84 -14.14
N TYR A 86 3.91 -3.92 -12.85
CA TYR A 86 4.84 -4.40 -11.81
C TYR A 86 4.41 -5.71 -11.19
N LYS A 87 3.38 -6.35 -11.71
CA LYS A 87 2.84 -7.59 -11.15
C LYS A 87 3.88 -8.70 -11.11
N ASP A 88 4.70 -8.80 -12.14
CA ASP A 88 5.76 -9.80 -12.26
C ASP A 88 6.87 -9.62 -11.24
N VAL A 89 7.07 -8.41 -10.70
CA VAL A 89 8.06 -8.15 -9.66
C VAL A 89 7.75 -8.95 -8.38
N PHE A 90 6.47 -9.21 -8.13
CA PHE A 90 5.97 -9.92 -6.94
C PHE A 90 5.77 -11.42 -7.18
N ASP A 91 6.03 -11.90 -8.39
CA ASP A 91 5.77 -13.28 -8.80
C ASP A 91 7.07 -14.08 -8.87
N PHE A 92 7.26 -15.03 -7.94
CA PHE A 92 8.47 -15.83 -7.83
C PHE A 92 8.39 -17.12 -8.63
N ASP A 93 7.22 -17.43 -9.20
CA ASP A 93 7.06 -18.51 -10.17
C ASP A 93 7.62 -18.12 -11.55
N LYS A 94 7.76 -16.81 -11.79
CA LYS A 94 8.34 -16.28 -13.02
C LYS A 94 9.82 -15.94 -12.80
N PRO A 95 10.73 -16.47 -13.64
CA PRO A 95 12.16 -16.15 -13.48
C PRO A 95 12.41 -14.67 -13.78
N MET A 96 13.19 -14.05 -12.91
CA MET A 96 13.64 -12.67 -13.06
C MET A 96 14.97 -12.54 -12.31
N LYS A 97 15.92 -11.85 -12.92
CA LYS A 97 17.21 -11.59 -12.26
C LYS A 97 16.99 -10.74 -11.01
N ASP A 98 17.70 -11.04 -9.93
CA ASP A 98 17.56 -10.34 -8.66
C ASP A 98 17.77 -8.83 -8.79
N GLU A 99 18.76 -8.42 -9.56
CA GLU A 99 19.08 -7.02 -9.79
C GLU A 99 17.94 -6.27 -10.49
N ILE A 100 17.31 -6.94 -11.47
CA ILE A 100 16.17 -6.38 -12.20
C ILE A 100 14.96 -6.26 -11.28
N ARG A 101 14.68 -7.29 -10.49
CA ARG A 101 13.57 -7.29 -9.53
C ARG A 101 13.74 -6.17 -8.52
N LYS A 102 14.93 -6.01 -7.98
CA LYS A 102 15.27 -4.95 -7.04
C LYS A 102 15.06 -3.57 -7.64
N GLU A 103 15.56 -3.35 -8.84
CA GLU A 103 15.44 -2.07 -9.53
C GLU A 103 13.99 -1.72 -9.85
N ARG A 104 13.23 -2.70 -10.32
CA ARG A 104 11.82 -2.50 -10.63
C ARG A 104 10.97 -2.28 -9.38
N LEU A 105 11.32 -2.93 -8.26
CA LEU A 105 10.66 -2.65 -6.99
C LEU A 105 10.91 -1.21 -6.53
N LYS A 106 12.15 -0.75 -6.62
CA LYS A 106 12.48 0.66 -6.31
C LYS A 106 11.71 1.62 -7.20
N GLU A 107 11.59 1.29 -8.47
CA GLU A 107 10.83 2.09 -9.44
C GLU A 107 9.35 2.16 -9.05
N LEU A 108 8.75 1.05 -8.63
CA LEU A 108 7.37 1.03 -8.15
C LEU A 108 7.19 1.97 -6.94
N PHE A 109 8.14 1.95 -6.00
CA PHE A 109 8.10 2.86 -4.86
C PHE A 109 8.16 4.32 -5.29
N THR A 110 9.10 4.68 -6.14
CA THR A 110 9.29 6.08 -6.55
C THR A 110 8.21 6.61 -7.47
N LYS A 111 7.65 5.77 -8.32
CA LYS A 111 6.65 6.18 -9.32
C LYS A 111 5.22 6.04 -8.86
N HIS A 112 4.94 5.12 -7.92
CA HIS A 112 3.56 4.84 -7.51
C HIS A 112 3.36 4.89 -6.00
N ILE A 113 4.04 4.03 -5.23
CA ILE A 113 3.74 3.87 -3.80
C ILE A 113 3.93 5.19 -3.04
N VAL A 114 5.07 5.84 -3.22
CA VAL A 114 5.40 7.08 -2.49
C VAL A 114 4.50 8.24 -2.93
N PRO A 115 4.36 8.55 -4.23
CA PRO A 115 3.47 9.63 -4.65
C PRO A 115 2.02 9.40 -4.24
N PHE A 116 1.52 8.17 -4.40
CA PHE A 116 0.14 7.82 -4.05
C PHE A 116 -0.11 7.98 -2.54
N THR A 117 0.74 7.38 -1.71
CA THR A 117 0.54 7.42 -0.26
C THR A 117 0.73 8.84 0.30
N ASN A 118 1.68 9.61 -0.23
CA ASN A 118 1.85 11.00 0.19
C ASN A 118 0.62 11.85 -0.12
N GLU A 119 0.04 11.69 -1.32
CA GLU A 119 -1.20 12.38 -1.70
C GLU A 119 -2.36 11.93 -0.80
N ALA A 120 -2.46 10.65 -0.53
CA ALA A 120 -3.56 10.04 0.23
C ALA A 120 -3.45 10.25 1.75
N LEU A 121 -2.43 10.94 2.25
CA LEU A 121 -2.30 11.25 3.68
C LEU A 121 -3.12 12.47 4.12
N SER A 122 -3.88 13.07 3.21
CA SER A 122 -4.80 14.15 3.55
C SER A 122 -6.16 13.96 2.88
N ARG A 123 -7.21 14.50 3.51
CA ARG A 123 -8.56 14.47 2.93
C ARG A 123 -8.60 15.19 1.59
N ALA A 124 -7.93 16.33 1.49
CA ALA A 124 -7.83 17.08 0.24
C ALA A 124 -7.14 16.27 -0.86
N GLY A 125 -6.05 15.56 -0.52
CA GLY A 125 -5.34 14.70 -1.47
C GLY A 125 -6.19 13.54 -1.95
N ILE A 126 -6.97 12.92 -1.07
CA ILE A 126 -7.89 11.85 -1.45
C ILE A 126 -8.96 12.38 -2.41
N ARG A 127 -9.50 13.55 -2.15
CA ARG A 127 -10.46 14.19 -3.07
C ARG A 127 -9.84 14.43 -4.46
N ARG A 128 -8.59 14.92 -4.51
CA ARG A 128 -7.89 15.11 -5.78
C ARG A 128 -7.67 13.81 -6.54
N LEU A 129 -7.28 12.74 -5.84
CA LEU A 129 -7.14 11.42 -6.47
C LEU A 129 -8.46 10.92 -7.06
N ALA A 130 -9.56 11.12 -6.35
CA ALA A 130 -10.89 10.74 -6.83
C ALA A 130 -11.33 11.57 -8.04
N GLU A 131 -11.08 12.88 -8.02
CA GLU A 131 -11.40 13.79 -9.14
C GLU A 131 -10.63 13.43 -10.42
N LYS A 132 -9.38 12.96 -10.28
CA LYS A 132 -8.57 12.52 -11.42
C LYS A 132 -8.98 11.14 -11.92
N GLY A 133 -9.82 10.42 -11.19
CA GLY A 133 -10.17 9.04 -11.53
C GLY A 133 -9.13 8.00 -11.12
N ASP A 134 -8.14 8.38 -10.30
CA ASP A 134 -7.09 7.47 -9.84
C ASP A 134 -7.57 6.50 -8.76
N ILE A 135 -8.63 6.85 -8.06
CA ILE A 135 -9.27 6.00 -7.04
C ILE A 135 -10.79 6.06 -7.20
N PHE A 136 -11.44 5.01 -6.71
CA PHE A 136 -12.88 4.95 -6.57
C PHE A 136 -13.25 5.13 -5.10
N LEU A 137 -14.18 6.05 -4.81
CA LEU A 137 -14.72 6.25 -3.47
C LEU A 137 -16.14 5.70 -3.40
N LEU A 138 -16.37 4.80 -2.44
CA LEU A 138 -17.74 4.39 -2.10
C LEU A 138 -18.53 5.62 -1.65
N SER A 139 -19.84 5.63 -1.93
CA SER A 139 -20.69 6.76 -1.60
C SER A 139 -20.65 7.13 -0.12
N THR A 140 -20.60 6.14 0.77
CA THR A 140 -20.50 6.36 2.23
C THR A 140 -19.21 7.08 2.61
N ILE A 141 -18.08 6.74 1.98
CA ILE A 141 -16.80 7.40 2.22
C ILE A 141 -16.82 8.82 1.64
N ARG A 142 -17.39 8.98 0.46
CA ARG A 142 -17.52 10.29 -0.18
C ARG A 142 -18.33 11.26 0.69
N GLU A 143 -19.42 10.78 1.28
CA GLU A 143 -20.23 11.55 2.20
C GLU A 143 -19.46 12.00 3.45
N GLU A 144 -18.65 11.10 4.00
CA GLU A 144 -17.82 11.38 5.17
C GLU A 144 -16.75 12.44 4.89
N LEU A 145 -16.30 12.56 3.63
CA LEU A 145 -15.31 13.54 3.21
C LEU A 145 -15.87 14.92 2.90
N SER A 146 -17.17 15.02 2.69
CA SER A 146 -17.82 16.29 2.33
C SER A 146 -18.10 17.18 3.52
#